data_ffcb16fad133571c93e4398e6a888669
#
_entry.id   ffcb16fad133571c93e4398e6a888669
#
_cell.length_a   1.000
_cell.length_b   1.000
_cell.length_c   1.000
_cell.angle_alpha   90.00
_cell.angle_beta   90.00
_cell.angle_gamma   90.00
#
_symmetry.space_group_name_H-M   'P 1'
#
loop_
_entity.id
_entity.type
_entity.pdbx_description
1 polymer ?
#
loop_
_entity_poly.entity_id
_entity_poly.type
_entity_poly.pdbx_seq_one_letter_code
_entity_poly.pdbx_strand_id
1 'polypeptide(L)'
;MTHGINRLIKSFGKKPGYSKIGLTRPDVVEPSKGDGLGTIVSDEEGQRLLNDIAVARKIEDWAGGVGATELSRDYGIPRSTLHRWQHSNEVIALLKGTKKHVYPTEQFIDGRPARGISTIIDIIGSHRIAWLWLRQVNPVLGGRKPIDCLKQERLDEVIDVARAYFEAH
;
A
#
# COMPACT_ATOMS: atom_id res chain seq x y z
N MET A 1 63.83 -18.70 20.77
CA MET A 1 63.32 -20.04 21.12
C MET A 1 61.84 -20.05 20.70
N THR A 2 61.58 -20.57 19.56
CA THR A 2 60.18 -20.82 19.16
C THR A 2 60.18 -21.59 17.87
N HIS A 3 60.01 -22.84 17.98
CA HIS A 3 59.70 -23.81 16.94
C HIS A 3 58.25 -24.16 17.21
N GLY A 4 57.28 -24.09 16.31
CA GLY A 4 57.21 -24.83 15.09
C GLY A 4 55.88 -25.54 15.15
N ILE A 5 54.83 -25.01 14.47
CA ILE A 5 53.63 -25.79 14.16
C ILE A 5 53.34 -25.54 12.67
N ASN A 6 54.17 -26.17 11.88
CA ASN A 6 53.94 -26.14 10.43
C ASN A 6 54.19 -27.56 9.90
N ARG A 7 53.31 -28.50 10.25
CA ARG A 7 53.27 -29.85 9.65
C ARG A 7 51.99 -30.56 10.05
N LEU A 8 50.93 -30.33 9.36
CA LEU A 8 49.80 -31.30 9.30
C LEU A 8 48.73 -30.93 8.29
N ILE A 9 49.16 -30.48 7.10
CA ILE A 9 48.24 -30.42 5.96
C ILE A 9 48.93 -31.00 4.74
N LYS A 10 49.28 -32.27 4.79
CA LYS A 10 49.63 -33.04 3.59
C LYS A 10 49.23 -34.49 3.86
N SER A 11 48.00 -34.81 3.63
CA SER A 11 47.55 -36.14 3.19
C SER A 11 46.02 -36.24 3.38
N PHE A 12 45.29 -35.61 2.51
CA PHE A 12 43.95 -36.11 2.22
C PHE A 12 43.88 -36.41 0.73
N GLY A 13 43.68 -37.67 0.52
CA GLY A 13 43.81 -38.47 -0.64
C GLY A 13 43.01 -37.98 -1.84
N LYS A 14 43.48 -38.39 -2.98
CA LYS A 14 42.83 -38.44 -4.28
C LYS A 14 41.35 -38.76 -4.11
N LYS A 15 40.49 -37.82 -4.51
CA LYS A 15 39.07 -38.09 -4.72
C LYS A 15 38.96 -39.13 -5.83
N PRO A 16 38.17 -40.21 -5.63
CA PRO A 16 37.89 -41.18 -6.69
C PRO A 16 37.21 -40.43 -7.84
N GLY A 17 37.65 -40.71 -9.06
CA GLY A 17 37.12 -40.16 -10.28
C GLY A 17 35.64 -40.52 -10.40
N TYR A 18 34.80 -39.52 -10.41
CA TYR A 18 33.43 -39.71 -10.88
C TYR A 18 33.48 -39.89 -12.38
N SER A 19 33.19 -41.11 -12.81
CA SER A 19 32.83 -41.42 -14.19
C SER A 19 31.85 -40.39 -14.68
N LYS A 20 32.12 -39.82 -15.83
CA LYS A 20 31.18 -39.03 -16.59
C LYS A 20 30.00 -39.93 -17.00
N ILE A 21 29.03 -40.07 -16.12
CA ILE A 21 27.69 -40.48 -16.52
C ILE A 21 27.14 -39.28 -17.29
N GLY A 22 26.96 -39.47 -18.58
CA GLY A 22 26.32 -38.47 -19.46
C GLY A 22 24.89 -38.23 -19.00
N LEU A 23 24.73 -37.30 -18.09
CA LEU A 23 23.47 -36.63 -17.88
C LEU A 23 23.39 -35.63 -19.01
N THR A 24 22.80 -36.05 -20.12
CA THR A 24 22.15 -35.14 -21.04
C THR A 24 21.25 -34.23 -20.20
N ARG A 25 21.57 -32.93 -20.17
CA ARG A 25 20.64 -31.94 -19.64
C ARG A 25 19.30 -32.25 -20.29
N PRO A 26 18.20 -32.40 -19.53
CA PRO A 26 16.90 -32.38 -20.14
C PRO A 26 16.85 -31.10 -20.95
N ASP A 27 16.47 -31.20 -22.22
CA ASP A 27 16.25 -30.08 -23.09
C ASP A 27 15.52 -29.02 -22.28
N VAL A 28 16.11 -27.82 -22.22
CA VAL A 28 15.43 -26.65 -21.67
C VAL A 28 14.24 -26.48 -22.59
N VAL A 29 13.10 -26.98 -22.17
CA VAL A 29 11.82 -26.72 -22.84
C VAL A 29 11.67 -25.21 -22.71
N GLU A 30 11.90 -24.52 -23.82
CA GLU A 30 11.53 -23.11 -23.89
C GLU A 30 10.08 -23.01 -23.44
N PRO A 31 9.77 -22.12 -22.49
CA PRO A 31 8.39 -21.97 -22.04
C PRO A 31 7.54 -21.67 -23.25
N SER A 32 6.67 -22.60 -23.61
CA SER A 32 5.71 -22.42 -24.68
C SER A 32 4.95 -21.14 -24.37
N LYS A 33 4.87 -20.23 -25.34
CA LYS A 33 3.94 -19.09 -25.27
C LYS A 33 2.59 -19.63 -24.85
N GLY A 34 2.21 -19.35 -23.59
CA GLY A 34 0.91 -19.72 -23.08
C GLY A 34 -0.14 -18.94 -23.88
N ASP A 35 -0.96 -19.65 -24.63
CA ASP A 35 -2.10 -19.08 -25.31
C ASP A 35 -3.01 -18.44 -24.24
N GLY A 36 -3.02 -17.11 -24.19
CA GLY A 36 -3.96 -16.35 -23.35
C GLY A 36 -3.39 -15.57 -22.16
N LEU A 37 -2.10 -15.65 -21.85
CA LEU A 37 -1.49 -14.92 -20.70
C LEU A 37 -0.66 -13.68 -21.10
N GLY A 38 -0.82 -13.15 -22.30
CA GLY A 38 -0.09 -11.97 -22.74
C GLY A 38 1.40 -12.24 -23.02
N THR A 39 2.12 -11.21 -23.41
CA THR A 39 3.55 -11.28 -23.69
C THR A 39 4.32 -11.34 -22.35
N ILE A 40 5.24 -12.31 -22.22
CA ILE A 40 6.15 -12.35 -21.07
C ILE A 40 7.05 -11.12 -21.17
N VAL A 41 6.93 -10.22 -20.22
CA VAL A 41 7.79 -9.04 -20.09
C VAL A 41 9.15 -9.46 -19.52
N SER A 42 10.23 -8.82 -19.97
CA SER A 42 11.55 -9.02 -19.38
C SER A 42 11.58 -8.58 -17.92
N ASP A 43 12.48 -9.14 -17.12
CA ASP A 43 12.63 -8.77 -15.71
C ASP A 43 12.83 -7.25 -15.52
N GLU A 44 13.60 -6.61 -16.42
CA GLU A 44 13.82 -5.15 -16.38
C GLU A 44 12.54 -4.36 -16.68
N GLU A 45 11.77 -4.80 -17.65
CA GLU A 45 10.50 -4.17 -18.01
C GLU A 45 9.43 -4.42 -16.95
N GLY A 46 9.38 -5.62 -16.39
CA GLY A 46 8.55 -5.95 -15.23
C GLY A 46 8.89 -5.07 -14.04
N GLN A 47 10.16 -4.84 -13.74
CA GLN A 47 10.59 -3.98 -12.65
C GLN A 47 10.25 -2.51 -12.88
N ARG A 48 10.35 -2.02 -14.12
CA ARG A 48 9.90 -0.67 -14.50
C ARG A 48 8.40 -0.51 -14.30
N LEU A 49 7.60 -1.45 -14.80
CA LEU A 49 6.15 -1.44 -14.62
C LEU A 49 5.74 -1.48 -13.13
N LEU A 50 6.42 -2.30 -12.31
CA LEU A 50 6.18 -2.34 -10.86
C LEU A 50 6.55 -1.02 -10.19
N ASN A 51 7.65 -0.40 -10.59
CA ASN A 51 8.05 0.90 -10.07
C ASN A 51 7.06 2.00 -10.48
N ASP A 52 6.61 2.01 -11.73
CA ASP A 52 5.62 2.97 -12.22
C ASP A 52 4.28 2.82 -11.49
N ILE A 53 3.81 1.58 -11.26
CA ILE A 53 2.62 1.31 -10.47
C ILE A 53 2.81 1.76 -9.00
N ALA A 54 3.99 1.52 -8.43
CA ALA A 54 4.29 1.94 -7.06
C ALA A 54 4.35 3.47 -6.92
N VAL A 55 4.91 4.16 -7.93
CA VAL A 55 4.94 5.63 -8.00
C VAL A 55 3.53 6.19 -8.21
N ALA A 56 2.77 5.64 -9.13
CA ALA A 56 1.39 6.04 -9.38
C ALA A 56 0.52 5.89 -8.12
N ARG A 57 0.60 4.74 -7.42
CA ARG A 57 -0.10 4.53 -6.15
C ARG A 57 0.31 5.54 -5.07
N LYS A 58 1.62 5.88 -4.97
CA LYS A 58 2.09 6.91 -4.02
C LYS A 58 1.53 8.29 -4.35
N ILE A 59 1.44 8.63 -5.62
CA ILE A 59 0.87 9.90 -6.07
C ILE A 59 -0.63 9.93 -5.81
N GLU A 60 -1.36 8.86 -6.11
CA GLU A 60 -2.80 8.77 -5.85
C GLU A 60 -3.13 8.87 -4.37
N ASP A 61 -2.37 8.22 -3.49
CA ASP A 61 -2.58 8.28 -2.04
C ASP A 61 -2.51 9.71 -1.49
N TRP A 62 -1.70 10.57 -2.13
CA TRP A 62 -1.45 11.94 -1.70
C TRP A 62 -2.09 12.98 -2.62
N ALA A 63 -2.74 12.55 -3.71
CA ALA A 63 -3.43 13.46 -4.61
C ALA A 63 -4.55 14.20 -3.88
N GLY A 64 -4.50 15.52 -3.88
CA GLY A 64 -5.45 16.38 -3.17
C GLY A 64 -5.21 16.47 -1.66
N GLY A 65 -4.16 15.85 -1.11
CA GLY A 65 -3.80 15.98 0.29
C GLY A 65 -2.94 17.23 0.54
N VAL A 66 -3.35 18.07 1.47
CA VAL A 66 -2.67 19.32 1.85
C VAL A 66 -2.18 19.27 3.29
N GLY A 67 -1.14 20.05 3.59
CA GLY A 67 -0.61 20.15 4.95
C GLY A 67 -1.48 21.00 5.87
N ALA A 68 -1.26 20.89 7.19
CA ALA A 68 -2.01 21.66 8.19
C ALA A 68 -1.90 23.18 7.99
N THR A 69 -0.77 23.66 7.48
CA THR A 69 -0.57 25.09 7.20
C THR A 69 -1.43 25.58 6.05
N GLU A 70 -1.51 24.79 4.98
CA GLU A 70 -2.33 25.07 3.80
C GLU A 70 -3.81 25.02 4.16
N LEU A 71 -4.24 24.01 4.93
CA LEU A 71 -5.61 23.93 5.43
C LEU A 71 -6.01 25.16 6.26
N SER A 72 -5.08 25.63 7.10
CA SER A 72 -5.35 26.84 7.90
C SER A 72 -5.46 28.09 7.06
N ARG A 73 -4.58 28.22 6.05
CA ARG A 73 -4.54 29.41 5.20
C ARG A 73 -5.66 29.44 4.16
N ASP A 74 -5.89 28.31 3.46
CA ASP A 74 -6.71 28.28 2.25
C ASP A 74 -8.15 27.83 2.54
N TYR A 75 -8.34 27.05 3.62
CA TYR A 75 -9.65 26.52 4.04
C TYR A 75 -10.16 27.11 5.36
N GLY A 76 -9.38 28.01 5.97
CA GLY A 76 -9.78 28.64 7.22
C GLY A 76 -9.88 27.70 8.44
N ILE A 77 -9.31 26.50 8.38
CA ILE A 77 -9.35 25.51 9.44
C ILE A 77 -8.20 25.76 10.42
N PRO A 78 -8.45 26.19 11.67
CA PRO A 78 -7.39 26.42 12.63
C PRO A 78 -6.59 25.13 12.92
N ARG A 79 -5.27 25.26 13.08
CA ARG A 79 -4.41 24.10 13.38
C ARG A 79 -4.82 23.36 14.66
N SER A 80 -5.27 24.09 15.69
CA SER A 80 -5.76 23.51 16.94
C SER A 80 -7.01 22.65 16.73
N THR A 81 -7.93 23.11 15.86
CA THR A 81 -9.11 22.36 15.47
C THR A 81 -8.75 21.10 14.71
N LEU A 82 -7.82 21.21 13.75
CA LEU A 82 -7.35 20.07 12.96
C LEU A 82 -6.66 19.03 13.85
N HIS A 83 -5.84 19.47 14.80
CA HIS A 83 -5.20 18.59 15.77
C HIS A 83 -6.22 17.86 16.65
N ARG A 84 -7.26 18.56 17.13
CA ARG A 84 -8.35 17.94 17.89
C ARG A 84 -9.06 16.88 17.05
N TRP A 85 -9.46 17.18 15.82
CA TRP A 85 -10.10 16.24 14.92
C TRP A 85 -9.22 15.01 14.61
N GLN A 86 -7.92 15.23 14.49
CA GLN A 86 -6.98 14.12 14.30
C GLN A 86 -6.93 13.21 15.53
N HIS A 87 -6.95 13.77 16.74
CA HIS A 87 -6.97 12.99 17.98
C HIS A 87 -8.26 12.20 18.18
N SER A 88 -9.39 12.73 17.75
CA SER A 88 -10.70 12.06 17.83
C SER A 88 -11.07 11.26 16.59
N ASN A 89 -10.11 10.97 15.71
CA ASN A 89 -10.33 10.26 14.45
C ASN A 89 -11.41 10.88 13.54
N GLU A 90 -11.79 12.14 13.76
CA GLU A 90 -12.80 12.82 12.95
C GLU A 90 -12.28 13.20 11.56
N VAL A 91 -10.98 13.16 11.34
CA VAL A 91 -10.33 13.52 10.08
C VAL A 91 -9.31 12.46 9.67
N ILE A 92 -9.27 12.15 8.39
CA ILE A 92 -8.22 11.30 7.84
C ILE A 92 -6.95 12.11 7.70
N ALA A 93 -5.93 11.67 8.44
CA ALA A 93 -4.58 12.22 8.41
C ALA A 93 -3.63 11.14 7.87
N LEU A 94 -3.04 11.41 6.73
CA LEU A 94 -2.13 10.48 6.07
C LEU A 94 -0.69 10.88 6.32
N LEU A 95 0.14 9.94 6.73
CA LEU A 95 1.55 10.19 7.00
C LEU A 95 2.34 10.30 5.69
N LYS A 96 2.96 11.46 5.46
CA LYS A 96 3.88 11.70 4.35
C LYS A 96 5.32 11.70 4.88
N GLY A 97 6.08 10.67 4.50
CA GLY A 97 7.41 10.45 5.09
C GLY A 97 7.31 10.03 6.56
N THR A 98 8.19 10.51 7.42
CA THR A 98 8.30 10.06 8.81
C THR A 98 7.52 10.89 9.83
N LYS A 99 7.20 12.15 9.53
CA LYS A 99 6.66 13.09 10.53
C LYS A 99 5.56 14.03 10.02
N LYS A 100 5.36 14.14 8.71
CA LYS A 100 4.40 15.10 8.17
C LYS A 100 3.07 14.42 7.89
N HIS A 101 1.98 15.04 8.34
CA HIS A 101 0.64 14.63 7.96
C HIS A 101 0.13 15.50 6.82
N VAL A 102 -0.57 14.86 5.90
CA VAL A 102 -1.37 15.51 4.86
C VAL A 102 -2.80 15.05 5.00
N TYR A 103 -3.71 15.94 4.68
CA TYR A 103 -5.14 15.77 4.86
C TYR A 103 -5.81 15.85 3.50
N PRO A 104 -6.45 14.78 3.04
CA PRO A 104 -7.21 14.83 1.80
C PRO A 104 -8.30 15.90 1.87
N THR A 105 -8.34 16.79 0.88
CA THR A 105 -9.32 17.89 0.88
C THR A 105 -10.75 17.42 0.60
N GLU A 106 -10.89 16.31 -0.12
CA GLU A 106 -12.20 15.73 -0.44
C GLU A 106 -13.03 15.32 0.78
N GLN A 107 -12.39 15.12 1.95
CA GLN A 107 -13.12 14.77 3.17
C GLN A 107 -13.85 15.94 3.83
N PHE A 108 -13.61 17.18 3.40
CA PHE A 108 -14.20 18.35 4.01
C PHE A 108 -15.43 18.84 3.26
N ILE A 109 -16.45 19.24 4.03
CA ILE A 109 -17.66 19.91 3.58
C ILE A 109 -17.76 21.20 4.39
N ASP A 110 -17.77 22.34 3.74
CA ASP A 110 -17.88 23.66 4.40
C ASP A 110 -16.89 23.83 5.57
N GLY A 111 -15.65 23.37 5.36
CA GLY A 111 -14.58 23.48 6.36
C GLY A 111 -14.67 22.49 7.54
N ARG A 112 -15.53 21.47 7.46
CA ARG A 112 -15.67 20.42 8.47
C ARG A 112 -15.48 19.03 7.83
N PRO A 113 -14.93 18.05 8.56
CA PRO A 113 -14.89 16.68 8.07
C PRO A 113 -16.30 16.13 7.81
N ALA A 114 -16.45 15.32 6.78
CA ALA A 114 -17.71 14.63 6.53
C ALA A 114 -18.08 13.75 7.73
N ARG A 115 -19.37 13.74 8.10
CA ARG A 115 -19.85 12.93 9.23
C ARG A 115 -19.63 11.45 8.95
N GLY A 116 -19.24 10.70 9.99
CA GLY A 116 -19.03 9.26 9.91
C GLY A 116 -17.60 8.83 9.60
N ILE A 117 -16.69 9.74 9.27
CA ILE A 117 -15.28 9.40 9.05
C ILE A 117 -14.68 8.71 10.27
N SER A 118 -14.98 9.18 11.49
CA SER A 118 -14.50 8.55 12.72
C SER A 118 -14.95 7.10 12.83
N THR A 119 -16.23 6.83 12.61
CA THR A 119 -16.78 5.47 12.65
C THR A 119 -16.11 4.56 11.60
N ILE A 120 -15.86 5.08 10.41
CA ILE A 120 -15.17 4.32 9.35
C ILE A 120 -13.71 4.03 9.74
N ILE A 121 -13.00 5.00 10.32
CA ILE A 121 -11.63 4.78 10.82
C ILE A 121 -11.63 3.72 11.94
N ASP A 122 -12.60 3.77 12.85
CA ASP A 122 -12.68 2.82 13.96
C ASP A 122 -13.00 1.40 13.48
N ILE A 123 -13.88 1.23 12.49
CA ILE A 123 -14.14 -0.07 11.85
C ILE A 123 -12.90 -0.63 11.14
N ILE A 124 -12.20 0.20 10.41
CA ILE A 124 -11.07 -0.23 9.55
C ILE A 124 -9.74 -0.29 10.32
N GLY A 125 -9.58 0.51 11.38
CA GLY A 125 -8.38 0.58 12.21
C GLY A 125 -7.18 1.29 11.55
N SER A 126 -7.35 1.89 10.36
CA SER A 126 -6.26 2.54 9.64
C SER A 126 -6.74 3.69 8.78
N HIS A 127 -6.19 4.89 9.01
CA HIS A 127 -6.49 6.08 8.19
C HIS A 127 -6.17 5.88 6.70
N ARG A 128 -5.09 5.16 6.40
CA ARG A 128 -4.67 4.92 5.02
C ARG A 128 -5.64 3.99 4.30
N ILE A 129 -6.00 2.88 4.95
CA ILE A 129 -6.93 1.90 4.36
C ILE A 129 -8.33 2.51 4.27
N ALA A 130 -8.76 3.24 5.29
CA ALA A 130 -10.02 3.97 5.28
C ALA A 130 -10.11 4.94 4.12
N TRP A 131 -9.05 5.72 3.87
CA TRP A 131 -9.03 6.65 2.74
C TRP A 131 -9.06 5.94 1.38
N LEU A 132 -8.30 4.88 1.20
CA LEU A 132 -8.32 4.09 -0.02
C LEU A 132 -9.71 3.52 -0.29
N TRP A 133 -10.35 2.95 0.73
CA TRP A 133 -11.70 2.42 0.62
C TRP A 133 -12.76 3.50 0.33
N LEU A 134 -12.70 4.63 1.02
CA LEU A 134 -13.63 5.76 0.83
C LEU A 134 -13.62 6.32 -0.59
N ARG A 135 -12.49 6.22 -1.30
CA ARG A 135 -12.33 6.71 -2.67
C ARG A 135 -12.67 5.68 -3.75
N GLN A 136 -12.78 4.43 -3.39
CA GLN A 136 -13.11 3.38 -4.36
C GLN A 136 -14.60 3.34 -4.65
N VAL A 137 -14.94 3.14 -5.91
CA VAL A 137 -16.31 2.91 -6.34
C VAL A 137 -16.81 1.60 -5.73
N ASN A 138 -17.95 1.63 -5.05
CA ASN A 138 -18.51 0.46 -4.40
C ASN A 138 -19.82 0.03 -5.08
N PRO A 139 -19.90 -1.21 -5.61
CA PRO A 139 -21.11 -1.71 -6.26
C PRO A 139 -22.33 -1.71 -5.36
N VAL A 140 -22.16 -2.02 -4.05
CA VAL A 140 -23.24 -2.08 -3.07
C VAL A 140 -23.85 -0.69 -2.82
N LEU A 141 -23.05 0.38 -2.98
CA LEU A 141 -23.50 1.78 -2.90
C LEU A 141 -24.02 2.30 -4.26
N GLY A 142 -24.42 1.41 -5.14
CA GLY A 142 -24.91 1.76 -6.48
C GLY A 142 -23.82 2.36 -7.38
N GLY A 143 -22.58 1.87 -7.26
CA GLY A 143 -21.45 2.35 -8.05
C GLY A 143 -20.93 3.73 -7.65
N ARG A 144 -21.20 4.18 -6.43
CA ARG A 144 -20.71 5.46 -5.88
C ARG A 144 -19.52 5.25 -4.97
N LYS A 145 -18.75 6.31 -4.77
CA LYS A 145 -17.69 6.31 -3.77
C LYS A 145 -18.30 6.49 -2.38
N PRO A 146 -17.87 5.75 -1.36
CA PRO A 146 -18.35 5.94 0.00
C PRO A 146 -18.20 7.36 0.51
N ILE A 147 -17.11 8.07 0.17
CA ILE A 147 -16.93 9.48 0.55
C ILE A 147 -18.04 10.39 0.00
N ASP A 148 -18.49 10.15 -1.23
CA ASP A 148 -19.55 10.94 -1.83
C ASP A 148 -20.92 10.64 -1.19
N CYS A 149 -21.13 9.39 -0.75
CA CYS A 149 -22.31 9.03 0.03
C CYS A 149 -22.32 9.68 1.41
N LEU A 150 -21.16 9.74 2.11
CA LEU A 150 -21.04 10.48 3.37
C LEU A 150 -21.35 11.98 3.20
N LYS A 151 -20.90 12.59 2.11
CA LYS A 151 -21.23 13.99 1.77
C LYS A 151 -22.71 14.22 1.52
N GLN A 152 -23.44 13.20 1.11
CA GLN A 152 -24.88 13.21 0.90
C GLN A 152 -25.68 12.80 2.14
N GLU A 153 -25.02 12.74 3.30
CA GLU A 153 -25.60 12.33 4.59
C GLU A 153 -26.15 10.89 4.63
N ARG A 154 -25.71 10.03 3.70
CA ARG A 154 -26.07 8.59 3.65
C ARG A 154 -25.15 7.77 4.55
N LEU A 155 -25.07 8.18 5.81
CA LEU A 155 -24.12 7.65 6.78
C LEU A 155 -24.35 6.16 7.06
N ASP A 156 -25.59 5.78 7.36
CA ASP A 156 -25.93 4.42 7.79
C ASP A 156 -25.59 3.39 6.72
N GLU A 157 -25.90 3.68 5.46
CA GLU A 157 -25.55 2.81 4.34
C GLU A 157 -24.03 2.59 4.22
N VAL A 158 -23.23 3.64 4.40
CA VAL A 158 -21.78 3.54 4.29
C VAL A 158 -21.21 2.74 5.45
N ILE A 159 -21.74 2.93 6.67
CA ILE A 159 -21.32 2.19 7.86
C ILE A 159 -21.68 0.71 7.71
N ASP A 160 -22.89 0.37 7.28
CA ASP A 160 -23.32 -1.01 7.09
C ASP A 160 -22.45 -1.74 6.06
N VAL A 161 -22.14 -1.08 4.95
CA VAL A 161 -21.23 -1.64 3.92
C VAL A 161 -19.81 -1.79 4.44
N ALA A 162 -19.31 -0.84 5.23
CA ALA A 162 -17.97 -0.94 5.83
C ALA A 162 -17.90 -2.12 6.81
N ARG A 163 -18.88 -2.28 7.69
CA ARG A 163 -18.97 -3.41 8.61
C ARG A 163 -19.04 -4.75 7.88
N ALA A 164 -19.93 -4.86 6.90
CA ALA A 164 -20.05 -6.08 6.12
C ALA A 164 -18.73 -6.46 5.40
N TYR A 165 -17.93 -5.48 5.03
CA TYR A 165 -16.66 -5.72 4.32
C TYR A 165 -15.49 -6.02 5.26
N PHE A 166 -15.38 -5.34 6.41
CA PHE A 166 -14.21 -5.41 7.28
C PHE A 166 -14.41 -6.24 8.57
N GLU A 167 -15.64 -6.38 9.05
CA GLU A 167 -15.93 -7.18 10.27
C GLU A 167 -16.29 -8.64 9.94
N ALA A 168 -16.62 -8.96 8.67
CA ALA A 168 -16.97 -10.32 8.23
C ALA A 168 -15.74 -11.24 8.03
N HIS A 169 -14.53 -10.74 8.27
CA HIS A 169 -13.26 -11.47 8.12
C HIS A 169 -12.43 -11.34 9.39
#